data_1b2aba4bb634340b4e2acced85f1b831
#
_entry.id   1b2aba4bb634340b4e2acced85f1b831
#
_cell.length_a   1.000
_cell.length_b   1.000
_cell.length_c   1.000
_cell.angle_alpha   90.00
_cell.angle_beta   90.00
_cell.angle_gamma   90.00
#
_symmetry.space_group_name_H-M   'P 1'
#
loop_
_entity.id
_entity.type
_entity.pdbx_description
1 polymer ?
#
loop_
_entity_poly.entity_id
_entity_poly.type
_entity_poly.pdbx_seq_one_letter_code
_entity_poly.pdbx_strand_id
1 'polypeptide(L)'
;MASRPTPARCACASRGPITANVRGRIAPSKLAHFVRKTSRREEMSLWYQTVLEAEVILENENFSFLTYDEEHHRVAILAMPGLEPTPPNAAGTDHIAFTYANLADLLFTYQRLEKAEITPYWCINHGPTTSFYYRDPDGNAIELQIDNFSSAQETAEWMASGEFNKNPVGIVFDPDELIGRFESGVPVAELTRRPPLPEGVSPFDMVRL
;
A
#
# COMPACT_ATOMS: atom_id res chain seq x y z
N MET A 1 -49.01 2.99 1.01
CA MET A 1 -47.92 2.80 1.98
C MET A 1 -47.51 1.33 1.87
N ALA A 2 -46.40 1.05 1.20
CA ALA A 2 -45.90 -0.32 1.04
C ALA A 2 -44.88 -0.56 2.18
N SER A 3 -45.14 -1.58 3.01
CA SER A 3 -44.28 -2.01 4.09
C SER A 3 -42.97 -2.60 3.54
N ARG A 4 -41.83 -2.06 4.00
CA ARG A 4 -40.52 -2.63 3.71
C ARG A 4 -40.36 -4.02 4.36
N PRO A 5 -39.85 -5.02 3.67
CA PRO A 5 -39.57 -6.30 4.29
C PRO A 5 -38.45 -6.17 5.32
N THR A 6 -38.68 -6.71 6.49
CA THR A 6 -37.67 -6.82 7.57
C THR A 6 -36.57 -7.78 7.12
N PRO A 7 -35.27 -7.44 7.25
CA PRO A 7 -34.22 -8.37 6.91
C PRO A 7 -34.27 -9.61 7.82
N ALA A 8 -34.24 -10.80 7.19
CA ALA A 8 -34.18 -12.06 7.88
C ALA A 8 -32.94 -12.12 8.79
N ARG A 9 -33.15 -12.34 10.09
CA ARG A 9 -32.05 -12.62 11.02
C ARG A 9 -31.43 -13.94 10.63
N CYS A 10 -30.14 -13.91 10.27
CA CYS A 10 -29.34 -15.12 10.10
C CYS A 10 -29.40 -15.92 11.39
N ALA A 11 -30.03 -17.10 11.37
CA ALA A 11 -30.05 -18.00 12.52
C ALA A 11 -28.62 -18.51 12.76
N CYS A 12 -27.96 -17.91 13.77
CA CYS A 12 -26.67 -18.39 14.22
C CYS A 12 -26.91 -19.73 14.93
N ALA A 13 -26.60 -20.85 14.26
CA ALA A 13 -26.57 -22.16 14.91
C ALA A 13 -25.69 -22.05 16.16
N SER A 14 -26.14 -22.57 17.30
CA SER A 14 -25.45 -22.59 18.57
C SER A 14 -24.08 -23.27 18.42
N ARG A 15 -23.04 -22.51 18.17
CA ARG A 15 -21.66 -22.98 18.24
C ARG A 15 -21.31 -23.06 19.72
N GLY A 16 -20.74 -24.19 20.14
CA GLY A 16 -20.17 -24.36 21.49
C GLY A 16 -19.20 -23.22 21.83
N PRO A 17 -18.87 -23.01 23.09
CA PRO A 17 -18.06 -21.88 23.54
C PRO A 17 -16.72 -21.85 22.78
N ILE A 18 -16.46 -20.74 22.08
CA ILE A 18 -15.15 -20.49 21.48
C ILE A 18 -14.19 -20.18 22.63
N THR A 19 -13.41 -21.20 23.04
CA THR A 19 -12.45 -21.06 24.14
C THR A 19 -11.16 -20.39 23.63
N ALA A 20 -11.20 -19.10 23.42
CA ALA A 20 -10.03 -18.30 23.08
C ALA A 20 -8.95 -18.33 24.19
N ASN A 21 -9.36 -18.58 25.43
CA ASN A 21 -8.48 -18.52 26.61
C ASN A 21 -7.39 -19.61 26.67
N VAL A 22 -7.46 -20.64 25.85
CA VAL A 22 -6.49 -21.75 25.87
C VAL A 22 -5.37 -21.56 24.83
N ARG A 23 -5.54 -20.67 23.85
CA ARG A 23 -4.62 -20.50 22.73
C ARG A 23 -3.76 -19.23 22.77
N GLY A 24 -3.91 -18.38 23.78
CA GLY A 24 -3.27 -17.07 23.81
C GLY A 24 -3.95 -16.06 22.86
N ARG A 25 -3.18 -15.11 22.33
CA ARG A 25 -3.68 -14.09 21.42
C ARG A 25 -4.13 -14.71 20.09
N ILE A 26 -5.38 -14.49 19.71
CA ILE A 26 -5.93 -14.89 18.40
C ILE A 26 -6.05 -13.63 17.55
N ALA A 27 -5.28 -13.59 16.47
CA ALA A 27 -5.29 -12.48 15.50
C ALA A 27 -5.36 -13.05 14.08
N PRO A 28 -5.75 -12.27 13.08
CA PRO A 28 -5.61 -12.66 11.68
C PRO A 28 -4.15 -13.06 11.38
N SER A 29 -3.95 -14.11 10.58
CA SER A 29 -2.61 -14.58 10.19
C SER A 29 -1.99 -13.69 9.12
N LYS A 30 -2.82 -13.07 8.25
CA LYS A 30 -2.41 -12.21 7.15
C LYS A 30 -3.56 -11.32 6.68
N LEU A 31 -3.24 -10.26 5.96
CA LEU A 31 -4.18 -9.58 5.08
C LEU A 31 -4.37 -10.47 3.83
N ALA A 32 -5.57 -11.01 3.61
CA ALA A 32 -5.81 -11.90 2.49
C ALA A 32 -5.87 -11.16 1.15
N HIS A 33 -6.78 -10.21 1.03
CA HIS A 33 -6.99 -9.41 -0.18
C HIS A 33 -7.68 -8.08 0.15
N PHE A 34 -7.67 -7.18 -0.81
CA PHE A 34 -8.54 -6.01 -0.81
C PHE A 34 -9.39 -5.98 -2.08
N VAL A 35 -10.47 -5.18 -2.05
CA VAL A 35 -11.41 -5.08 -3.17
C VAL A 35 -11.51 -3.62 -3.62
N ARG A 36 -11.30 -3.38 -4.93
CA ARG A 36 -11.60 -2.12 -5.60
C ARG A 36 -12.94 -2.22 -6.32
N LYS A 37 -13.83 -1.26 -6.08
CA LYS A 37 -15.05 -1.05 -6.86
C LYS A 37 -14.77 0.03 -7.88
N THR A 38 -15.09 -0.22 -9.15
CA THR A 38 -14.79 0.74 -10.23
C THR A 38 -15.81 0.65 -11.36
N SER A 39 -16.03 1.75 -12.07
CA SER A 39 -16.74 1.74 -13.35
C SER A 39 -15.81 1.40 -14.54
N ARG A 40 -14.48 1.27 -14.30
CA ARG A 40 -13.42 1.06 -15.32
C ARG A 40 -12.63 -0.22 -15.03
N ARG A 41 -13.34 -1.36 -14.92
CA ARG A 41 -12.75 -2.64 -14.47
C ARG A 41 -11.51 -3.06 -15.28
N GLU A 42 -11.58 -2.97 -16.61
CA GLU A 42 -10.49 -3.41 -17.50
C GLU A 42 -9.24 -2.54 -17.32
N GLU A 43 -9.40 -1.23 -17.29
CA GLU A 43 -8.32 -0.28 -17.06
C GLU A 43 -7.69 -0.49 -15.68
N MET A 44 -8.51 -0.66 -14.65
CA MET A 44 -8.07 -0.94 -13.28
C MET A 44 -7.31 -2.28 -13.19
N SER A 45 -7.83 -3.33 -13.85
CA SER A 45 -7.17 -4.64 -13.91
C SER A 45 -5.79 -4.55 -14.56
N LEU A 46 -5.69 -3.90 -15.73
CA LEU A 46 -4.43 -3.71 -16.44
C LEU A 46 -3.43 -2.90 -15.61
N TRP A 47 -3.90 -1.86 -14.93
CA TRP A 47 -3.05 -1.02 -14.09
C TRP A 47 -2.43 -1.84 -12.93
N TYR A 48 -3.23 -2.62 -12.19
CA TYR A 48 -2.73 -3.46 -11.10
C TYR A 48 -1.82 -4.60 -11.60
N GLN A 49 -2.11 -5.20 -12.76
CA GLN A 49 -1.21 -6.15 -13.41
C GLN A 49 0.14 -5.50 -13.69
N THR A 50 0.13 -4.28 -14.25
CA THR A 50 1.35 -3.54 -14.57
C THR A 50 2.13 -3.16 -13.33
N VAL A 51 1.48 -2.60 -12.31
CA VAL A 51 2.17 -2.06 -11.13
C VAL A 51 2.73 -3.17 -10.24
N LEU A 52 1.96 -4.23 -10.00
CA LEU A 52 2.34 -5.30 -9.08
C LEU A 52 2.96 -6.52 -9.79
N GLU A 53 3.10 -6.50 -11.12
CA GLU A 53 3.40 -7.71 -11.93
C GLU A 53 2.45 -8.86 -11.60
N ALA A 54 1.18 -8.52 -11.33
CA ALA A 54 0.18 -9.48 -10.90
C ALA A 54 -0.39 -10.28 -12.07
N GLU A 55 -0.64 -11.57 -11.82
CA GLU A 55 -1.30 -12.47 -12.77
C GLU A 55 -2.81 -12.45 -12.58
N VAL A 56 -3.56 -12.59 -13.68
CA VAL A 56 -5.02 -12.74 -13.66
C VAL A 56 -5.36 -14.19 -13.34
N ILE A 57 -6.01 -14.42 -12.20
CA ILE A 57 -6.49 -15.75 -11.79
C ILE A 57 -7.90 -16.01 -12.32
N LEU A 58 -8.73 -14.98 -12.35
CA LEU A 58 -10.07 -15.04 -12.91
C LEU A 58 -10.47 -13.67 -13.44
N GLU A 59 -11.08 -13.65 -14.60
CA GLU A 59 -11.66 -12.45 -15.18
C GLU A 59 -12.99 -12.76 -15.88
N ASN A 60 -13.99 -11.91 -15.66
CA ASN A 60 -15.27 -11.92 -16.36
C ASN A 60 -15.85 -10.50 -16.42
N GLU A 61 -17.09 -10.34 -16.88
CA GLU A 61 -17.75 -9.03 -17.00
C GLU A 61 -17.87 -8.26 -15.66
N ASN A 62 -17.92 -8.96 -14.53
CA ASN A 62 -18.18 -8.38 -13.21
C ASN A 62 -16.94 -8.31 -12.32
N PHE A 63 -15.94 -9.17 -12.53
CA PHE A 63 -14.80 -9.32 -11.63
C PHE A 63 -13.48 -9.53 -12.38
N SER A 64 -12.40 -9.02 -11.79
CA SER A 64 -11.04 -9.48 -12.05
C SER A 64 -10.37 -9.82 -10.72
N PHE A 65 -9.78 -11.00 -10.61
CA PHE A 65 -9.00 -11.45 -9.45
C PHE A 65 -7.54 -11.60 -9.86
N LEU A 66 -6.67 -10.89 -9.16
CA LEU A 66 -5.25 -10.82 -9.45
C LEU A 66 -4.45 -11.29 -8.25
N THR A 67 -3.30 -11.92 -8.50
CA THR A 67 -2.33 -12.28 -7.47
C THR A 67 -0.89 -12.01 -7.93
N TYR A 68 0.01 -11.78 -6.97
CA TYR A 68 1.46 -11.64 -7.19
C TYR A 68 2.26 -12.62 -6.31
N ASP A 69 1.58 -13.54 -5.62
CA ASP A 69 2.18 -14.57 -4.75
C ASP A 69 1.30 -15.83 -4.69
N GLU A 70 1.51 -16.71 -3.72
CA GLU A 70 0.78 -17.98 -3.58
C GLU A 70 -0.66 -17.82 -3.08
N GLU A 71 -1.13 -16.60 -2.78
CA GLU A 71 -2.54 -16.38 -2.39
C GLU A 71 -3.46 -16.52 -3.60
N HIS A 72 -4.62 -17.14 -3.41
CA HIS A 72 -5.60 -17.34 -4.49
C HIS A 72 -6.03 -16.03 -5.17
N HIS A 73 -5.95 -14.88 -4.51
CA HIS A 73 -5.97 -13.52 -5.06
C HIS A 73 -5.59 -12.51 -3.97
N ARG A 74 -4.91 -11.45 -4.37
CA ARG A 74 -4.53 -10.31 -3.52
C ARG A 74 -5.36 -9.08 -3.83
N VAL A 75 -5.73 -8.92 -5.09
CA VAL A 75 -6.56 -7.80 -5.57
C VAL A 75 -7.81 -8.37 -6.21
N ALA A 76 -8.96 -7.92 -5.75
CA ALA A 76 -10.23 -8.14 -6.42
C ALA A 76 -10.74 -6.80 -6.96
N ILE A 77 -11.16 -6.80 -8.23
CA ILE A 77 -11.73 -5.64 -8.89
C ILE A 77 -13.17 -5.98 -9.23
N LEU A 78 -14.10 -5.18 -8.72
CA LEU A 78 -15.54 -5.34 -8.91
C LEU A 78 -16.04 -4.25 -9.86
N ALA A 79 -16.60 -4.68 -11.00
CA ALA A 79 -17.29 -3.79 -11.93
C ALA A 79 -18.60 -3.28 -11.33
N MET A 80 -18.69 -1.98 -11.17
CA MET A 80 -19.91 -1.30 -10.71
C MET A 80 -20.16 -0.06 -11.58
N PRO A 81 -21.00 -0.16 -12.61
CA PRO A 81 -21.29 0.97 -13.48
C PRO A 81 -21.86 2.18 -12.73
N GLY A 82 -21.44 3.38 -13.13
CA GLY A 82 -21.97 4.63 -12.57
C GLY A 82 -21.34 5.06 -11.24
N LEU A 83 -20.25 4.42 -10.80
CA LEU A 83 -19.48 4.94 -9.67
C LEU A 83 -18.69 6.18 -10.08
N GLU A 84 -18.68 7.16 -9.20
CA GLU A 84 -17.84 8.33 -9.25
C GLU A 84 -16.59 8.13 -8.38
N PRO A 85 -15.45 8.76 -8.70
CA PRO A 85 -14.27 8.76 -7.85
C PRO A 85 -14.58 9.24 -6.43
N THR A 86 -13.89 8.68 -5.44
CA THR A 86 -14.03 9.14 -4.06
C THR A 86 -13.57 10.60 -3.94
N PRO A 87 -14.37 11.52 -3.37
CA PRO A 87 -13.95 12.89 -3.16
C PRO A 87 -12.66 12.97 -2.32
N PRO A 88 -11.73 13.88 -2.65
CA PRO A 88 -10.43 13.96 -1.95
C PRO A 88 -10.52 14.21 -0.44
N ASN A 89 -11.63 14.78 0.02
CA ASN A 89 -11.89 15.10 1.43
C ASN A 89 -12.81 14.08 2.13
N ALA A 90 -13.08 12.94 1.50
CA ALA A 90 -13.86 11.88 2.12
C ALA A 90 -12.99 11.04 3.07
N ALA A 91 -13.55 10.71 4.23
CA ALA A 91 -12.92 9.76 5.14
C ALA A 91 -12.91 8.35 4.52
N GLY A 92 -11.80 7.63 4.65
CA GLY A 92 -11.67 6.28 4.09
C GLY A 92 -10.29 5.68 4.32
N THR A 93 -9.93 4.72 3.49
CA THR A 93 -8.57 4.19 3.40
C THR A 93 -7.72 5.20 2.65
N ASP A 94 -6.64 5.67 3.27
CA ASP A 94 -5.71 6.60 2.62
C ASP A 94 -4.94 5.89 1.50
N HIS A 95 -4.19 4.84 1.84
CA HIS A 95 -3.47 4.01 0.87
C HIS A 95 -3.41 2.55 1.31
N ILE A 96 -2.93 1.69 0.43
CA ILE A 96 -2.56 0.30 0.70
C ILE A 96 -1.08 0.16 0.37
N ALA A 97 -0.28 -0.35 1.31
CA ALA A 97 1.16 -0.50 1.16
C ALA A 97 1.54 -1.93 0.76
N PHE A 98 2.49 -2.02 -0.17
CA PHE A 98 3.12 -3.26 -0.65
C PHE A 98 4.62 -3.18 -0.40
N THR A 99 5.16 -4.19 0.30
CA THR A 99 6.58 -4.22 0.66
C THR A 99 7.36 -5.11 -0.30
N TYR A 100 8.39 -4.54 -0.92
CA TYR A 100 9.38 -5.25 -1.72
C TYR A 100 10.49 -5.82 -0.84
N ALA A 101 11.15 -6.87 -1.31
CA ALA A 101 12.16 -7.57 -0.53
C ALA A 101 13.43 -6.73 -0.27
N ASN A 102 13.76 -5.80 -1.16
CA ASN A 102 14.96 -4.99 -1.09
C ASN A 102 14.86 -3.72 -1.95
N LEU A 103 15.83 -2.81 -1.78
CA LEU A 103 15.89 -1.54 -2.51
C LEU A 103 16.06 -1.74 -4.02
N ALA A 104 16.81 -2.75 -4.46
CA ALA A 104 17.03 -2.99 -5.90
C ALA A 104 15.72 -3.31 -6.62
N ASP A 105 14.88 -4.17 -6.02
CA ASP A 105 13.58 -4.53 -6.59
C ASP A 105 12.62 -3.33 -6.64
N LEU A 106 12.63 -2.50 -5.62
CA LEU A 106 11.82 -1.28 -5.55
C LEU A 106 12.24 -0.26 -6.63
N LEU A 107 13.56 -0.01 -6.79
CA LEU A 107 14.10 0.89 -7.81
C LEU A 107 13.89 0.35 -9.23
N PHE A 108 14.06 -0.96 -9.43
CA PHE A 108 13.73 -1.61 -10.70
C PHE A 108 12.25 -1.43 -11.06
N THR A 109 11.37 -1.59 -10.07
CA THR A 109 9.93 -1.37 -10.26
C THR A 109 9.63 0.07 -10.65
N TYR A 110 10.24 1.06 -9.98
CA TYR A 110 10.10 2.47 -10.34
C TYR A 110 10.50 2.71 -11.80
N GLN A 111 11.70 2.28 -12.23
CA GLN A 111 12.17 2.44 -13.61
C GLN A 111 11.28 1.73 -14.65
N ARG A 112 10.71 0.57 -14.28
CA ARG A 112 9.77 -0.17 -15.13
C ARG A 112 8.45 0.59 -15.29
N LEU A 113 7.93 1.13 -14.20
CA LEU A 113 6.68 1.90 -14.20
C LEU A 113 6.83 3.24 -14.93
N GLU A 114 7.97 3.91 -14.78
CA GLU A 114 8.28 5.14 -15.52
C GLU A 114 8.22 4.91 -17.04
N LYS A 115 8.80 3.79 -17.52
CA LYS A 115 8.71 3.40 -18.96
C LYS A 115 7.27 3.10 -19.42
N ALA A 116 6.38 2.75 -18.49
CA ALA A 116 4.97 2.55 -18.73
C ALA A 116 4.13 3.84 -18.49
N GLU A 117 4.79 4.98 -18.32
CA GLU A 117 4.17 6.29 -18.04
C GLU A 117 3.36 6.33 -16.74
N ILE A 118 3.69 5.43 -15.78
CA ILE A 118 3.12 5.38 -14.44
C ILE A 118 4.15 5.98 -13.48
N THR A 119 3.95 7.24 -13.09
CA THR A 119 4.89 7.98 -12.24
C THR A 119 4.37 8.16 -10.82
N PRO A 120 5.24 8.09 -9.79
CA PRO A 120 4.83 8.34 -8.42
C PRO A 120 4.53 9.83 -8.22
N TYR A 121 3.50 10.13 -7.45
CA TYR A 121 3.21 11.51 -7.05
C TYR A 121 3.98 11.93 -5.80
N TRP A 122 4.52 10.97 -5.03
CA TRP A 122 5.26 11.22 -3.80
C TRP A 122 6.33 10.14 -3.58
N CYS A 123 7.59 10.59 -3.39
CA CYS A 123 8.74 9.75 -3.05
C CYS A 123 9.31 10.24 -1.75
N ILE A 124 9.32 9.38 -0.71
CA ILE A 124 9.65 9.81 0.65
C ILE A 124 10.32 8.69 1.47
N ASN A 125 11.28 9.10 2.28
CA ASN A 125 11.84 8.26 3.34
C ASN A 125 11.19 8.64 4.68
N HIS A 126 10.31 7.80 5.18
CA HIS A 126 9.61 7.99 6.45
C HIS A 126 10.51 7.72 7.67
N GLY A 127 11.66 7.09 7.47
CA GLY A 127 12.53 6.56 8.51
C GLY A 127 12.40 5.03 8.56
N PRO A 128 11.28 4.46 8.98
CA PRO A 128 11.06 3.02 8.92
C PRO A 128 11.02 2.45 7.51
N THR A 129 10.54 3.23 6.55
CA THR A 129 10.35 2.82 5.15
C THR A 129 10.91 3.84 4.17
N THR A 130 11.28 3.36 2.99
CA THR A 130 11.54 4.17 1.79
C THR A 130 10.43 3.83 0.79
N SER A 131 9.70 4.84 0.33
CA SER A 131 8.37 4.67 -0.24
C SER A 131 8.14 5.50 -1.49
N PHE A 132 7.40 4.91 -2.45
CA PHE A 132 6.90 5.53 -3.66
C PHE A 132 5.39 5.40 -3.70
N TYR A 133 4.69 6.52 -3.84
CA TYR A 133 3.22 6.56 -3.85
C TYR A 133 2.70 6.77 -5.25
N TYR A 134 1.73 5.95 -5.65
CA TYR A 134 1.06 5.98 -6.93
C TYR A 134 -0.44 6.11 -6.77
N ARG A 135 -1.12 6.55 -7.83
CA ARG A 135 -2.59 6.57 -7.88
C ARG A 135 -3.07 5.60 -8.95
N ASP A 136 -4.04 4.77 -8.57
CA ASP A 136 -4.74 3.94 -9.53
C ASP A 136 -5.66 4.78 -10.44
N PRO A 137 -6.26 4.21 -11.48
CA PRO A 137 -7.12 4.97 -12.41
C PRO A 137 -8.28 5.73 -11.76
N ASP A 138 -8.78 5.31 -10.60
CA ASP A 138 -9.81 6.01 -9.84
C ASP A 138 -9.25 6.98 -8.79
N GLY A 139 -7.93 7.17 -8.76
CA GLY A 139 -7.25 8.07 -7.84
C GLY A 139 -7.00 7.49 -6.45
N ASN A 140 -7.25 6.20 -6.20
CA ASN A 140 -6.89 5.60 -4.93
C ASN A 140 -5.38 5.45 -4.81
N ALA A 141 -4.82 5.82 -3.65
CA ALA A 141 -3.40 5.72 -3.41
C ALA A 141 -2.97 4.28 -3.08
N ILE A 142 -1.81 3.92 -3.59
CA ILE A 142 -1.01 2.79 -3.12
C ILE A 142 0.40 3.26 -2.80
N GLU A 143 1.04 2.55 -1.91
CA GLU A 143 2.43 2.71 -1.53
C GLU A 143 3.22 1.47 -1.94
N LEU A 144 4.32 1.66 -2.66
CA LEU A 144 5.34 0.64 -2.90
C LEU A 144 6.54 0.98 -2.04
N GLN A 145 6.94 0.09 -1.13
CA GLN A 145 7.95 0.40 -0.12
C GLN A 145 8.94 -0.73 0.11
N ILE A 146 10.00 -0.42 0.81
CA ILE A 146 10.85 -1.36 1.54
C ILE A 146 10.90 -0.98 3.01
N ASP A 147 11.17 -1.96 3.87
CA ASP A 147 11.57 -1.70 5.25
C ASP A 147 13.05 -1.27 5.28
N ASN A 148 13.36 -0.17 5.98
CA ASN A 148 14.72 0.35 6.12
C ASN A 148 15.51 -0.35 7.23
N PHE A 149 14.85 -1.09 8.10
CA PHE A 149 15.43 -1.85 9.19
C PHE A 149 15.33 -3.36 8.94
N SER A 150 16.27 -4.12 9.47
CA SER A 150 16.34 -5.57 9.26
C SER A 150 15.31 -6.36 10.10
N SER A 151 14.69 -5.72 11.08
CA SER A 151 13.74 -6.35 11.98
C SER A 151 12.70 -5.39 12.54
N ALA A 152 11.54 -5.93 12.92
CA ALA A 152 10.51 -5.19 13.64
C ALA A 152 10.99 -4.63 14.98
N GLN A 153 11.99 -5.27 15.62
CA GLN A 153 12.59 -4.78 16.85
C GLN A 153 13.38 -3.49 16.59
N GLU A 154 14.24 -3.46 15.58
CA GLU A 154 15.00 -2.26 15.20
C GLU A 154 14.07 -1.11 14.83
N THR A 155 12.99 -1.41 14.08
CA THR A 155 11.95 -0.42 13.77
C THR A 155 11.30 0.14 15.05
N ALA A 156 10.97 -0.73 16.01
CA ALA A 156 10.38 -0.31 17.28
C ALA A 156 11.34 0.52 18.12
N GLU A 157 12.62 0.17 18.16
CA GLU A 157 13.68 0.93 18.84
C GLU A 157 13.85 2.32 18.21
N TRP A 158 13.87 2.41 16.87
CA TRP A 158 13.91 3.68 16.17
C TRP A 158 12.67 4.54 16.46
N MET A 159 11.47 3.96 16.46
CA MET A 159 10.23 4.67 16.83
C MET A 159 10.31 5.21 18.27
N ALA A 160 10.86 4.43 19.19
CA ALA A 160 11.01 4.80 20.60
C ALA A 160 12.13 5.85 20.84
N SER A 161 13.06 6.04 19.90
CA SER A 161 14.18 7.00 20.04
C SER A 161 13.74 8.47 20.02
N GLY A 162 12.49 8.75 19.65
CA GLY A 162 11.96 10.10 19.51
C GLY A 162 12.17 10.72 18.11
N GLU A 163 12.86 10.03 17.20
CA GLU A 163 13.08 10.51 15.82
C GLU A 163 11.76 10.66 15.06
N PHE A 164 10.81 9.75 15.28
CA PHE A 164 9.48 9.87 14.73
C PHE A 164 8.75 11.14 15.20
N ASN A 165 8.87 11.48 16.49
CA ASN A 165 8.21 12.68 17.03
C ASN A 165 8.80 13.98 16.49
N LYS A 166 10.10 13.99 16.13
CA LYS A 166 10.76 15.16 15.52
C LYS A 166 10.29 15.39 14.09
N ASN A 167 10.09 14.32 13.35
CA ASN A 167 9.57 14.33 11.98
C ASN A 167 8.68 13.11 11.74
N PRO A 168 7.35 13.23 11.95
CA PRO A 168 6.42 12.13 11.77
C PRO A 168 6.07 11.87 10.30
N VAL A 169 6.49 12.73 9.38
CA VAL A 169 6.19 12.59 7.94
C VAL A 169 7.34 11.90 7.21
N GLY A 170 8.53 12.45 7.26
CA GLY A 170 9.69 11.92 6.53
C GLY A 170 10.43 13.02 5.74
N ILE A 171 11.28 12.57 4.83
CA ILE A 171 12.06 13.45 3.93
C ILE A 171 11.81 12.99 2.50
N VAL A 172 11.32 13.89 1.66
CA VAL A 172 11.16 13.64 0.22
C VAL A 172 12.53 13.50 -0.44
N PHE A 173 12.61 12.66 -1.44
CA PHE A 173 13.83 12.45 -2.22
C PHE A 173 13.52 12.44 -3.73
N ASP A 174 14.56 12.67 -4.52
CA ASP A 174 14.54 12.50 -5.96
C ASP A 174 14.87 11.03 -6.29
N PRO A 175 13.98 10.28 -6.96
CA PRO A 175 14.22 8.89 -7.30
C PRO A 175 15.40 8.68 -8.24
N ASP A 176 15.65 9.58 -9.18
CA ASP A 176 16.75 9.47 -10.13
C ASP A 176 18.11 9.70 -9.45
N GLU A 177 18.17 10.63 -8.48
CA GLU A 177 19.33 10.80 -7.62
C GLU A 177 19.59 9.54 -6.77
N LEU A 178 18.53 8.96 -6.19
CA LEU A 178 18.65 7.73 -5.40
C LEU A 178 19.17 6.57 -6.25
N ILE A 179 18.67 6.40 -7.49
CA ILE A 179 19.14 5.39 -8.44
C ILE A 179 20.62 5.62 -8.78
N GLY A 180 21.01 6.84 -9.14
CA GLY A 180 22.39 7.15 -9.49
C GLY A 180 23.37 6.83 -8.37
N ARG A 181 22.98 7.11 -7.12
CA ARG A 181 23.78 6.74 -5.93
C ARG A 181 23.81 5.23 -5.72
N PHE A 182 22.70 4.53 -5.92
CA PHE A 182 22.64 3.07 -5.83
C PHE A 182 23.56 2.41 -6.88
N GLU A 183 23.48 2.83 -8.12
CA GLU A 183 24.29 2.31 -9.23
C GLU A 183 25.79 2.64 -9.05
N SER A 184 26.13 3.74 -8.39
CA SER A 184 27.52 4.08 -8.04
C SER A 184 28.08 3.25 -6.88
N GLY A 185 27.29 2.35 -6.29
CA GLY A 185 27.72 1.43 -5.23
C GLY A 185 27.67 2.02 -3.83
N VAL A 186 26.91 3.09 -3.58
CA VAL A 186 26.66 3.58 -2.22
C VAL A 186 25.93 2.50 -1.42
N PRO A 187 26.37 2.18 -0.19
CA PRO A 187 25.74 1.14 0.63
C PRO A 187 24.26 1.40 0.88
N VAL A 188 23.43 0.37 0.75
CA VAL A 188 21.97 0.47 0.97
C VAL A 188 21.63 1.08 2.32
N ALA A 189 22.33 0.69 3.38
CA ALA A 189 22.12 1.26 4.73
C ALA A 189 22.39 2.78 4.81
N GLU A 190 23.17 3.34 3.89
CA GLU A 190 23.35 4.78 3.76
C GLU A 190 22.22 5.42 2.95
N LEU A 191 21.83 4.79 1.84
CA LEU A 191 20.74 5.24 0.96
C LEU A 191 19.39 5.29 1.68
N THR A 192 19.12 4.31 2.53
CA THR A 192 17.84 4.19 3.26
C THR A 192 17.85 4.95 4.60
N ARG A 193 19.00 5.51 5.02
CA ARG A 193 19.06 6.34 6.22
C ARG A 193 18.31 7.65 5.97
N ARG A 194 17.29 7.92 6.79
CA ARG A 194 16.54 9.18 6.70
C ARG A 194 17.44 10.37 7.04
N PRO A 195 17.59 11.36 6.15
CA PRO A 195 18.30 12.59 6.46
C PRO A 195 17.57 13.39 7.56
N PRO A 196 18.28 14.29 8.26
CA PRO A 196 17.62 15.24 9.17
C PRO A 196 16.71 16.18 8.38
N LEU A 197 15.66 16.67 9.05
CA LEU A 197 14.81 17.72 8.48
C LEU A 197 15.64 18.99 8.27
N PRO A 198 15.58 19.63 7.11
CA PRO A 198 16.29 20.88 6.87
C PRO A 198 15.87 21.97 7.87
N GLU A 199 16.79 22.86 8.21
CA GLU A 199 16.51 23.93 9.15
C GLU A 199 15.40 24.86 8.63
N GLY A 200 14.44 25.18 9.50
CA GLY A 200 13.30 26.04 9.15
C GLY A 200 12.19 25.39 8.33
N VAL A 201 12.30 24.10 8.00
CA VAL A 201 11.30 23.36 7.24
C VAL A 201 10.39 22.59 8.20
N SER A 202 9.07 22.67 7.99
CA SER A 202 8.13 21.85 8.73
C SER A 202 8.07 20.42 8.15
N PRO A 203 7.92 19.38 8.99
CA PRO A 203 7.64 18.03 8.48
C PRO A 203 6.45 17.99 7.52
N PHE A 204 5.42 18.80 7.77
CA PHE A 204 4.21 18.85 6.96
C PHE A 204 4.41 19.48 5.57
N ASP A 205 5.52 20.22 5.34
CA ASP A 205 5.88 20.71 4.00
C ASP A 205 6.32 19.57 3.06
N MET A 206 6.60 18.38 3.62
CA MET A 206 6.95 17.17 2.89
C MET A 206 5.74 16.39 2.37
N VAL A 207 4.53 16.69 2.86
CA VAL A 207 3.29 15.99 2.44
C VAL A 207 2.94 16.33 0.99
N ARG A 208 2.54 15.30 0.24
CA ARG A 208 1.93 15.42 -1.09
C ARG A 208 0.60 14.65 -1.07
N LEU A 209 -0.48 15.30 -1.47
CA LEU A 209 -1.85 14.74 -1.47
C LEU A 209 -2.38 14.55 -2.89
#